data_f2eb8e1952c5a9dc35d5a6349d0a1168
#
_entry.id   f2eb8e1952c5a9dc35d5a6349d0a1168
#
_cell.length_a   1.000
_cell.length_b   1.000
_cell.length_c   1.000
_cell.angle_alpha   90.00
_cell.angle_beta   90.00
_cell.angle_gamma   90.00
#
_symmetry.space_group_name_H-M   'P 1'
#
loop_
_entity.id
_entity.type
_entity.pdbx_description
1 polymer ?
#
loop_
_entity_poly.entity_id
_entity_poly.type
_entity_poly.pdbx_seq_one_letter_code
_entity_poly.pdbx_strand_id
1 'polypeptide(L)'
;MTTGTTASGTYFLFNKKDQEVPIVFVHGVGLTHEIWQPQLEFFNYHSTLAYDILGHGKSSLEKKEITFDDFSEQLIELIDHLNIKKIHLVGFSIGSL
;
A
#
# COMPACT_ATOMS: atom_id res chain seq x y z
N MET A 1 6.88 3.72 -13.10
CA MET A 1 6.59 3.41 -11.69
C MET A 1 7.25 4.41 -10.78
N THR A 2 6.53 4.89 -9.80
CA THR A 2 7.05 5.83 -8.80
C THR A 2 7.19 5.12 -7.46
N THR A 3 8.34 5.25 -6.83
CA THR A 3 8.51 4.78 -5.44
C THR A 3 8.75 5.99 -4.57
N GLY A 4 8.35 5.90 -3.30
CA GLY A 4 8.55 7.00 -2.37
C GLY A 4 8.17 6.62 -0.97
N THR A 5 8.30 7.60 -0.08
CA THR A 5 7.95 7.46 1.32
C THR A 5 7.13 8.68 1.73
N THR A 6 5.98 8.47 2.36
CA THR A 6 5.15 9.58 2.83
C THR A 6 5.79 10.28 4.02
N ALA A 7 5.23 11.44 4.43
CA ALA A 7 5.72 12.20 5.58
C ALA A 7 5.70 11.36 6.87
N SER A 8 4.72 10.46 7.01
CA SER A 8 4.62 9.58 8.19
C SER A 8 5.48 8.33 8.08
N GLY A 9 6.19 8.13 6.97
CA GLY A 9 7.13 7.03 6.83
C GLY A 9 6.61 5.79 6.11
N THR A 10 5.51 5.89 5.36
CA THR A 10 4.98 4.76 4.58
C THR A 10 5.71 4.66 3.24
N TYR A 11 6.37 3.52 3.00
CA TYR A 11 7.02 3.23 1.72
C TYR A 11 6.01 2.64 0.74
N PHE A 12 6.02 3.15 -0.49
CA PHE A 12 5.06 2.70 -1.51
C PHE A 12 5.69 2.60 -2.91
N LEU A 13 5.02 1.80 -3.76
CA LEU A 13 5.30 1.68 -5.19
C LEU A 13 4.01 1.99 -5.93
N PHE A 14 3.99 3.05 -6.72
CA PHE A 14 2.80 3.47 -7.45
C PHE A 14 3.07 3.48 -8.95
N ASN A 15 2.28 2.70 -9.68
CA ASN A 15 2.30 2.65 -11.15
C ASN A 15 1.00 3.25 -11.65
N LYS A 16 1.01 4.55 -11.94
CA LYS A 16 -0.18 5.27 -12.37
C LYS A 16 -0.39 5.15 -13.88
N LYS A 17 -1.59 4.79 -14.29
CA LYS A 17 -2.01 4.73 -15.70
C LYS A 17 -3.27 5.56 -15.90
N ASP A 18 -3.14 6.70 -16.55
CA ASP A 18 -4.22 7.62 -16.91
C ASP A 18 -5.24 7.86 -15.78
N GLN A 19 -6.53 7.69 -16.09
CA GLN A 19 -7.65 7.94 -15.17
C GLN A 19 -8.16 6.66 -14.49
N GLU A 20 -7.43 5.58 -14.63
CA GLU A 20 -7.87 4.28 -14.13
C GLU A 20 -7.88 4.24 -12.61
N VAL A 21 -8.91 3.60 -12.03
CA VAL A 21 -8.99 3.37 -10.59
C VAL A 21 -7.90 2.38 -10.18
N PRO A 22 -6.99 2.76 -9.27
CA PRO A 22 -5.87 1.89 -8.92
C PRO A 22 -6.29 0.63 -8.16
N ILE A 23 -5.55 -0.45 -8.40
CA ILE A 23 -5.62 -1.67 -7.59
C ILE A 23 -4.58 -1.50 -6.47
N VAL A 24 -5.03 -1.53 -5.22
CA VAL A 24 -4.16 -1.39 -4.04
C VAL A 24 -3.95 -2.76 -3.41
N PHE A 25 -2.69 -3.15 -3.29
CA PHE A 25 -2.30 -4.44 -2.73
C PHE A 25 -1.75 -4.26 -1.32
N VAL A 26 -2.39 -4.94 -0.34
CA VAL A 26 -2.00 -4.88 1.08
C VAL A 26 -1.52 -6.24 1.54
N HIS A 27 -0.25 -6.33 1.93
CA HIS A 27 0.35 -7.58 2.38
C HIS A 27 -0.07 -7.93 3.82
N GLY A 28 0.21 -9.18 4.21
CA GLY A 28 -0.09 -9.64 5.57
C GLY A 28 1.02 -9.34 6.56
N VAL A 29 0.70 -9.47 7.84
CA VAL A 29 1.66 -9.30 8.93
C VAL A 29 2.81 -10.30 8.78
N GLY A 30 4.03 -9.81 8.96
CA GLY A 30 5.25 -10.60 8.79
C GLY A 30 5.79 -10.62 7.37
N LEU A 31 5.13 -9.94 6.43
CA LEU A 31 5.51 -9.90 5.02
C LEU A 31 5.91 -8.47 4.63
N THR A 32 6.11 -8.24 3.34
CA THR A 32 6.39 -6.91 2.78
C THR A 32 5.68 -6.78 1.43
N HIS A 33 5.73 -5.57 0.84
CA HIS A 33 5.19 -5.34 -0.50
C HIS A 33 5.72 -6.32 -1.55
N GLU A 34 6.89 -6.93 -1.30
CA GLU A 34 7.54 -7.81 -2.26
C GLU A 34 6.74 -9.07 -2.60
N ILE A 35 5.81 -9.49 -1.73
CA ILE A 35 4.94 -10.63 -2.04
C ILE A 35 4.06 -10.38 -3.26
N TRP A 36 3.85 -9.10 -3.62
CA TRP A 36 2.98 -8.71 -4.73
C TRP A 36 3.72 -8.60 -6.07
N GLN A 37 5.02 -8.91 -6.12
CA GLN A 37 5.81 -8.79 -7.35
C GLN A 37 5.15 -9.47 -8.56
N PRO A 38 4.66 -10.73 -8.45
CA PRO A 38 4.00 -11.36 -9.59
C PRO A 38 2.74 -10.62 -10.04
N GLN A 39 1.93 -10.12 -9.10
CA GLN A 39 0.70 -9.39 -9.42
C GLN A 39 1.01 -8.04 -10.04
N LEU A 40 2.01 -7.34 -9.54
CA LEU A 40 2.43 -6.06 -10.10
C LEU A 40 2.91 -6.21 -11.53
N GLU A 41 3.61 -7.29 -11.84
CA GLU A 41 4.04 -7.60 -13.20
C GLU A 41 2.86 -7.95 -14.10
N PHE A 42 1.93 -8.77 -13.60
CA PHE A 42 0.75 -9.17 -14.38
C PHE A 42 -0.12 -7.96 -14.73
N PHE A 43 -0.29 -7.02 -13.78
CA PHE A 43 -1.14 -5.85 -13.95
C PHE A 43 -0.35 -4.59 -14.35
N ASN A 44 0.80 -4.74 -15.00
CA ASN A 44 1.67 -3.59 -15.30
C ASN A 44 1.08 -2.57 -16.28
N TYR A 45 -0.01 -2.92 -16.97
CA TYR A 45 -0.74 -1.98 -17.83
C TYR A 45 -1.89 -1.27 -17.09
N HIS A 46 -2.10 -1.59 -15.83
CA HIS A 46 -3.13 -0.98 -14.98
C HIS A 46 -2.48 -0.12 -13.91
N SER A 47 -3.27 0.78 -13.31
CA SER A 47 -2.79 1.52 -12.15
C SER A 47 -2.73 0.60 -10.94
N THR A 48 -1.56 0.48 -10.33
CA THR A 48 -1.34 -0.38 -9.16
C THR A 48 -0.61 0.38 -8.07
N LEU A 49 -0.94 0.06 -6.82
CA LEU A 49 -0.28 0.62 -5.65
C LEU A 49 0.00 -0.52 -4.68
N ALA A 50 1.24 -0.66 -4.27
CA ALA A 50 1.63 -1.57 -3.20
C ALA A 50 2.41 -0.77 -2.17
N TYR A 51 2.29 -1.15 -0.90
CA TYR A 51 3.02 -0.46 0.16
C TYR A 51 3.33 -1.42 1.30
N ASP A 52 4.29 -1.04 2.12
CA ASP A 52 4.61 -1.78 3.33
C ASP A 52 3.73 -1.26 4.46
N ILE A 53 3.02 -2.16 5.14
CA ILE A 53 2.20 -1.76 6.29
C ILE A 53 3.11 -1.32 7.45
N LEU A 54 2.53 -0.63 8.42
CA LEU A 54 3.26 -0.07 9.57
C LEU A 54 4.21 -1.09 10.20
N GLY A 55 5.45 -0.67 10.41
CA GLY A 55 6.48 -1.49 11.04
C GLY A 55 7.03 -2.63 10.20
N HIS A 56 6.64 -2.71 8.91
CA HIS A 56 7.08 -3.77 7.99
C HIS A 56 7.92 -3.17 6.86
N GLY A 57 8.81 -3.98 6.30
CA GLY A 57 9.64 -3.59 5.19
C GLY A 57 10.32 -2.24 5.41
N LYS A 58 10.05 -1.29 4.53
CA LYS A 58 10.63 0.06 4.58
C LYS A 58 9.72 1.09 5.24
N SER A 59 8.57 0.68 5.78
CA SER A 59 7.66 1.60 6.47
C SER A 59 8.00 1.71 7.95
N SER A 60 7.95 2.94 8.45
CA SER A 60 8.27 3.26 9.83
C SER A 60 7.18 2.81 10.80
N LEU A 61 7.57 2.60 12.06
CA LEU A 61 6.65 2.34 13.15
C LEU A 61 7.08 3.21 14.34
N GLU A 62 6.19 4.13 14.74
CA GLU A 62 6.45 5.02 15.88
C GLU A 62 5.67 4.62 17.13
N LYS A 63 4.75 3.68 17.01
CA LYS A 63 3.91 3.19 18.12
C LYS A 63 4.34 1.81 18.56
N LYS A 64 4.23 1.54 19.87
CA LYS A 64 4.48 0.20 20.43
C LYS A 64 3.33 -0.75 20.20
N GLU A 65 2.10 -0.24 20.16
CA GLU A 65 0.92 -1.04 19.88
C GLU A 65 0.26 -0.55 18.61
N ILE A 66 -0.11 -1.48 17.73
CA ILE A 66 -0.76 -1.19 16.48
C ILE A 66 -2.17 -1.79 16.51
N THR A 67 -3.17 -0.97 16.19
CA THR A 67 -4.56 -1.40 16.06
C THR A 67 -4.95 -1.51 14.60
N PHE A 68 -6.10 -2.12 14.33
CA PHE A 68 -6.64 -2.13 12.95
C PHE A 68 -6.93 -0.72 12.45
N ASP A 69 -7.32 0.19 13.34
CA ASP A 69 -7.54 1.59 12.97
C ASP A 69 -6.24 2.24 12.49
N ASP A 70 -5.10 1.90 13.08
CA ASP A 70 -3.81 2.41 12.65
C ASP A 70 -3.49 1.98 11.20
N PHE A 71 -3.81 0.74 10.83
CA PHE A 71 -3.64 0.28 9.45
C PHE A 71 -4.58 1.01 8.49
N SER A 72 -5.82 1.24 8.91
CA SER A 72 -6.80 1.97 8.09
C SER A 72 -6.36 3.41 7.89
N GLU A 73 -5.88 4.07 8.94
CA GLU A 73 -5.38 5.44 8.87
C GLU A 73 -4.15 5.53 7.96
N GLN A 74 -3.28 4.54 7.98
CA GLN A 74 -2.13 4.49 7.09
C GLN A 74 -2.56 4.46 5.63
N LEU A 75 -3.53 3.61 5.30
CA LEU A 75 -4.03 3.51 3.92
C LEU A 75 -4.68 4.83 3.49
N ILE A 76 -5.50 5.44 4.35
CA ILE A 76 -6.15 6.71 4.05
C ILE A 76 -5.10 7.80 3.82
N GLU A 77 -4.09 7.90 4.67
CA GLU A 77 -3.02 8.87 4.49
C GLU A 77 -2.30 8.67 3.15
N LEU A 78 -2.02 7.41 2.81
CA LEU A 78 -1.31 7.09 1.57
C LEU A 78 -2.12 7.49 0.34
N ILE A 79 -3.40 7.13 0.28
CA ILE A 79 -4.23 7.49 -0.87
C ILE A 79 -4.48 9.00 -0.96
N ASP A 80 -4.56 9.70 0.17
CA ASP A 80 -4.65 11.16 0.20
C ASP A 80 -3.36 11.78 -0.32
N HIS A 81 -2.20 11.27 0.10
CA HIS A 81 -0.90 11.73 -0.36
C HIS A 81 -0.77 11.62 -1.89
N LEU A 82 -1.35 10.60 -2.47
CA LEU A 82 -1.29 10.32 -3.91
C LEU A 82 -2.47 10.92 -4.68
N ASN A 83 -3.38 11.63 -4.01
CA ASN A 83 -4.59 12.23 -4.60
C ASN A 83 -5.50 11.19 -5.27
N ILE A 84 -5.62 10.02 -4.66
CA ILE A 84 -6.47 8.94 -5.17
C ILE A 84 -7.86 9.07 -4.54
N LYS A 85 -8.92 8.99 -5.36
CA LYS A 85 -10.32 9.14 -4.90
C LYS A 85 -11.01 7.81 -4.70
N LYS A 86 -10.69 6.81 -5.53
CA LYS A 86 -11.31 5.48 -5.50
C LYS A 86 -10.22 4.45 -5.69
N ILE A 87 -10.42 3.26 -5.10
CA ILE A 87 -9.47 2.15 -5.21
C ILE A 87 -10.21 0.84 -5.34
N HIS A 88 -9.50 -0.17 -5.89
CA HIS A 88 -9.84 -1.57 -5.74
C HIS A 88 -8.87 -2.14 -4.73
N LEU A 89 -9.37 -2.67 -3.63
CA LEU A 89 -8.52 -3.14 -2.53
C LEU A 89 -8.35 -4.65 -2.58
N VAL A 90 -7.11 -5.11 -2.59
CA VAL A 90 -6.75 -6.54 -2.54
C VAL A 90 -5.86 -6.74 -1.33
N GLY A 91 -6.29 -7.59 -0.41
CA GLY A 91 -5.55 -7.87 0.81
C GLY A 91 -5.20 -9.35 0.96
N PHE A 92 -4.12 -9.63 1.69
CA PHE A 92 -3.70 -10.98 2.04
C PHE A 92 -3.57 -11.09 3.55
N SER A 93 -4.18 -12.11 4.16
CA SER A 93 -4.16 -12.33 5.61
C SER A 93 -4.77 -11.12 6.34
N ILE A 94 -4.01 -10.42 7.20
CA ILE A 94 -4.52 -9.25 7.92
C ILE A 94 -4.94 -8.13 6.98
N GLY A 95 -4.34 -8.05 5.79
CA GLY A 95 -4.72 -7.08 4.78
C GLY A 95 -6.14 -7.27 4.27
N SER A 96 -6.72 -8.46 4.44
CA SER A 96 -8.09 -8.77 4.03
C SER A 96 -9.13 -8.40 5.06
N LEU A 97 -8.72 -7.99 6.24
CA LEU A 97 -9.62 -7.56 7.31
C LEU A 97 -9.98 -6.09 7.13
#